data_5d780bfb8293a10072bb4803564d0085
#
_entry.id   5d780bfb8293a10072bb4803564d0085
#
_cell.length_a   1.000
_cell.length_b   1.000
_cell.length_c   1.000
_cell.angle_alpha   90.00
_cell.angle_beta   90.00
_cell.angle_gamma   90.00
#
_symmetry.space_group_name_H-M   'P 1'
#
loop_
_entity.id
_entity.type
_entity.pdbx_description
1 polymer ?
#
loop_
_entity_poly.entity_id
_entity_poly.type
_entity_poly.pdbx_seq_one_letter_code
_entity_poly.pdbx_strand_id
1 'polypeptide(L)'
;MKRISLILAFFLSILAASRLQADNLYAYRDSVKNGYNFLLYVPDSYETSETPLPILLCLHGKSLAGSNLNTITKYGCIDALRRGRQIDALVICPQCNTTGGWNAERLMHVVNWVMSRYRHDPDRLYCFGISMGGWGTFKFAAAYPDRVAAAIAMCGGYNGEVEPLGEVPLWILHGTSDTVTALSYSSSIVEKMAKAGVSGRLQFNWLTGCDHSILARVFLLKQAYDWLFSHRLSDENRPVNREIKIEPQDIRAAYMTIEPGHEQLLPIKNLTKKRSGSSSGTTTAPPPPADGSAVYHTIVSGDTLSALARKYGTSVQDLCYLNGISEDTLLQLGQKLRVR
;
A
#
# COMPACT_ATOMS: atom_id res chain seq x y z
N MET A 1 -33.71 63.28 -28.56
CA MET A 1 -32.50 62.46 -28.72
C MET A 1 -32.35 61.58 -27.49
N LYS A 2 -32.80 60.33 -27.62
CA LYS A 2 -32.75 59.34 -26.50
C LYS A 2 -31.46 58.53 -26.65
N ARG A 3 -30.59 58.60 -25.62
CA ARG A 3 -29.37 57.78 -25.54
C ARG A 3 -29.77 56.39 -25.04
N ILE A 4 -29.56 55.39 -25.91
CA ILE A 4 -29.72 53.99 -25.59
C ILE A 4 -28.38 53.52 -25.00
N SER A 5 -28.35 53.24 -23.69
CA SER A 5 -27.22 52.61 -23.05
C SER A 5 -27.28 51.13 -23.27
N LEU A 6 -26.30 50.60 -24.04
CA LEU A 6 -26.11 49.16 -24.26
C LEU A 6 -25.39 48.63 -23.02
N ILE A 7 -26.09 47.91 -22.16
CA ILE A 7 -25.49 47.13 -21.09
C ILE A 7 -25.02 45.82 -21.68
N LEU A 8 -23.70 45.72 -21.89
CA LEU A 8 -23.04 44.48 -22.32
C LEU A 8 -22.92 43.57 -21.10
N ALA A 9 -23.84 42.63 -20.94
CA ALA A 9 -23.76 41.59 -19.93
C ALA A 9 -22.65 40.61 -20.32
N PHE A 10 -21.51 40.71 -19.68
CA PHE A 10 -20.42 39.75 -19.78
C PHE A 10 -20.87 38.48 -19.01
N PHE A 11 -21.44 37.52 -19.72
CA PHE A 11 -21.58 36.17 -19.21
C PHE A 11 -20.18 35.55 -19.11
N LEU A 12 -19.57 35.64 -17.94
CA LEU A 12 -18.45 34.80 -17.59
C LEU A 12 -19.00 33.37 -17.44
N SER A 13 -19.01 32.62 -18.53
CA SER A 13 -19.17 31.16 -18.47
C SER A 13 -17.92 30.63 -17.79
N ILE A 14 -18.03 30.39 -16.49
CA ILE A 14 -17.10 29.51 -15.77
C ILE A 14 -17.31 28.13 -16.41
N LEU A 15 -16.53 27.83 -17.45
CA LEU A 15 -16.25 26.44 -17.82
C LEU A 15 -15.56 25.86 -16.58
N ALA A 16 -16.32 25.21 -15.71
CA ALA A 16 -15.78 24.19 -14.86
C ALA A 16 -15.20 23.16 -15.83
N ALA A 17 -13.91 23.28 -16.12
CA ALA A 17 -13.16 22.21 -16.74
C ALA A 17 -13.38 21.03 -15.81
N SER A 18 -14.31 20.13 -16.15
CA SER A 18 -14.34 18.80 -15.62
C SER A 18 -12.93 18.28 -15.90
N ARG A 19 -12.05 18.30 -14.87
CA ARG A 19 -10.80 17.57 -14.94
C ARG A 19 -11.21 16.17 -15.35
N LEU A 20 -10.84 15.79 -16.56
CA LEU A 20 -10.82 14.37 -16.91
C LEU A 20 -9.91 13.75 -15.85
N GLN A 21 -10.53 13.17 -14.84
CA GLN A 21 -9.84 12.50 -13.77
C GLN A 21 -9.10 11.35 -14.43
N ALA A 22 -7.77 11.41 -14.40
CA ALA A 22 -6.96 10.39 -15.02
C ALA A 22 -7.32 9.06 -14.37
N ASP A 23 -7.62 8.07 -15.21
CA ASP A 23 -7.89 6.71 -14.77
C ASP A 23 -6.61 6.09 -14.23
N ASN A 24 -6.39 6.17 -12.94
CA ASN A 24 -5.10 5.87 -12.30
C ASN A 24 -5.04 4.48 -11.66
N LEU A 25 -5.88 3.55 -12.10
CA LEU A 25 -5.90 2.18 -11.60
C LEU A 25 -5.40 1.18 -12.66
N TYR A 26 -4.21 0.62 -12.43
CA TYR A 26 -3.53 -0.27 -13.37
C TYR A 26 -3.56 -1.71 -12.89
N ALA A 27 -3.83 -2.65 -13.81
CA ALA A 27 -3.76 -4.09 -13.54
C ALA A 27 -2.44 -4.68 -14.04
N TYR A 28 -1.66 -5.24 -13.13
CA TYR A 28 -0.43 -5.96 -13.42
C TYR A 28 -0.65 -7.46 -13.26
N ARG A 29 -0.52 -8.21 -14.37
CA ARG A 29 -0.63 -9.66 -14.42
C ARG A 29 0.67 -10.26 -14.90
N ASP A 30 1.14 -11.30 -14.22
CA ASP A 30 2.37 -12.02 -14.53
C ASP A 30 3.60 -11.10 -14.74
N SER A 31 3.56 -9.94 -14.06
CA SER A 31 4.57 -8.90 -14.19
C SER A 31 5.71 -9.05 -13.18
N VAL A 32 5.45 -9.76 -12.08
CA VAL A 32 6.39 -9.96 -10.98
C VAL A 32 6.70 -11.45 -10.85
N LYS A 33 7.95 -11.83 -11.10
CA LYS A 33 8.39 -13.20 -10.90
C LYS A 33 8.22 -13.58 -9.42
N ASN A 34 7.59 -14.72 -9.15
CA ASN A 34 7.27 -15.19 -7.80
C ASN A 34 6.40 -14.23 -6.96
N GLY A 35 5.79 -13.22 -7.57
CA GLY A 35 4.88 -12.28 -6.91
C GLY A 35 3.41 -12.68 -7.03
N TYR A 36 2.54 -11.71 -6.79
CA TYR A 36 1.11 -11.78 -7.03
C TYR A 36 0.73 -10.90 -8.21
N ASN A 37 -0.37 -11.23 -8.89
CA ASN A 37 -1.06 -10.26 -9.73
C ASN A 37 -1.68 -9.17 -8.83
N PHE A 38 -1.70 -7.93 -9.27
CA PHE A 38 -2.13 -6.82 -8.42
C PHE A 38 -2.75 -5.67 -9.21
N LEU A 39 -3.54 -4.86 -8.50
CA LEU A 39 -3.91 -3.52 -8.92
C LEU A 39 -2.98 -2.52 -8.26
N LEU A 40 -2.57 -1.50 -9.02
CA LEU A 40 -1.83 -0.35 -8.52
C LEU A 40 -2.65 0.91 -8.78
N TYR A 41 -2.98 1.64 -7.72
CA TYR A 41 -3.49 2.99 -7.82
C TYR A 41 -2.33 3.98 -7.72
N VAL A 42 -2.33 4.94 -8.64
CA VAL A 42 -1.37 6.05 -8.69
C VAL A 42 -2.18 7.34 -8.58
N PRO A 43 -2.04 8.15 -7.51
CA PRO A 43 -2.84 9.37 -7.35
C PRO A 43 -2.45 10.44 -8.37
N ASP A 44 -3.38 11.36 -8.66
CA ASP A 44 -3.15 12.47 -9.60
C ASP A 44 -1.96 13.37 -9.20
N SER A 45 -1.72 13.48 -7.89
CA SER A 45 -0.58 14.22 -7.34
C SER A 45 0.78 13.65 -7.76
N TYR A 46 0.83 12.39 -8.22
CA TYR A 46 2.08 11.74 -8.64
C TYR A 46 2.79 12.47 -9.79
N GLU A 47 2.03 12.96 -10.77
CA GLU A 47 2.59 13.66 -11.94
C GLU A 47 2.83 15.15 -11.67
N THR A 48 2.12 15.75 -10.72
CA THR A 48 2.14 17.19 -10.45
C THR A 48 3.02 17.61 -9.27
N SER A 49 3.39 16.66 -8.41
CA SER A 49 4.24 16.88 -7.23
C SER A 49 5.56 16.12 -7.38
N GLU A 50 6.66 16.76 -7.03
CA GLU A 50 7.96 16.10 -6.88
C GLU A 50 8.13 15.37 -5.55
N THR A 51 7.21 15.59 -4.61
CA THR A 51 7.25 14.92 -3.30
C THR A 51 7.04 13.42 -3.46
N PRO A 52 7.99 12.59 -2.99
CA PRO A 52 7.86 11.14 -3.06
C PRO A 52 6.66 10.66 -2.26
N LEU A 53 5.84 9.79 -2.86
CA LEU A 53 4.65 9.26 -2.24
C LEU A 53 4.94 8.04 -1.36
N PRO A 54 4.19 7.84 -0.27
CA PRO A 54 4.24 6.59 0.48
C PRO A 54 3.71 5.43 -0.34
N ILE A 55 4.06 4.21 0.07
CA ILE A 55 3.48 2.97 -0.47
C ILE A 55 2.53 2.37 0.57
N LEU A 56 1.33 2.04 0.14
CA LEU A 56 0.33 1.35 0.95
C LEU A 56 0.01 -0.02 0.35
N LEU A 57 0.41 -1.08 1.02
CA LEU A 57 0.06 -2.46 0.69
C LEU A 57 -1.29 -2.81 1.34
N CYS A 58 -2.33 -3.02 0.52
CA CYS A 58 -3.69 -3.33 0.96
C CYS A 58 -4.02 -4.80 0.73
N LEU A 59 -4.27 -5.56 1.81
CA LEU A 59 -4.47 -7.01 1.78
C LEU A 59 -5.93 -7.39 2.02
N HIS A 60 -6.55 -8.02 1.03
CA HIS A 60 -7.94 -8.47 1.10
C HIS A 60 -8.13 -9.75 1.92
N GLY A 61 -9.37 -10.01 2.35
CA GLY A 61 -9.78 -11.24 3.01
C GLY A 61 -10.02 -12.40 2.03
N LYS A 62 -10.31 -13.58 2.59
CA LYS A 62 -10.47 -14.84 1.84
C LYS A 62 -11.53 -14.76 0.73
N SER A 63 -12.60 -13.98 0.91
CA SER A 63 -13.70 -13.84 -0.05
C SER A 63 -13.30 -13.26 -1.41
N LEU A 64 -12.15 -12.59 -1.51
CA LEU A 64 -11.63 -12.01 -2.75
C LEU A 64 -10.44 -12.80 -3.33
N ALA A 65 -10.10 -13.95 -2.73
CA ALA A 65 -9.06 -14.82 -3.26
C ALA A 65 -9.45 -15.35 -4.65
N GLY A 66 -8.45 -15.46 -5.53
CA GLY A 66 -8.68 -15.94 -6.91
C GLY A 66 -7.72 -15.30 -7.90
N SER A 67 -8.11 -15.29 -9.18
CA SER A 67 -7.30 -14.79 -10.30
C SER A 67 -7.96 -13.61 -11.06
N ASN A 68 -9.14 -13.16 -10.63
CA ASN A 68 -9.85 -12.04 -11.26
C ASN A 68 -9.65 -10.75 -10.47
N LEU A 69 -8.75 -9.89 -10.91
CA LEU A 69 -8.45 -8.62 -10.26
C LEU A 69 -9.65 -7.68 -10.10
N ASN A 70 -10.73 -7.85 -10.89
CA ASN A 70 -11.93 -7.07 -10.70
C ASN A 70 -12.60 -7.35 -9.34
N THR A 71 -12.41 -8.54 -8.78
CA THR A 71 -13.05 -8.89 -7.50
C THR A 71 -12.47 -8.13 -6.32
N ILE A 72 -11.18 -7.77 -6.35
CA ILE A 72 -10.53 -7.07 -5.24
C ILE A 72 -10.92 -5.59 -5.13
N THR A 73 -11.80 -5.11 -5.99
CA THR A 73 -12.37 -3.76 -5.91
C THR A 73 -13.68 -3.71 -5.11
N LYS A 74 -14.18 -4.86 -4.60
CA LYS A 74 -15.47 -4.93 -3.89
C LYS A 74 -15.43 -4.33 -2.49
N TYR A 75 -14.27 -4.34 -1.85
CA TYR A 75 -13.99 -3.65 -0.60
C TYR A 75 -12.46 -3.41 -0.48
N GLY A 76 -12.02 -2.67 0.54
CA GLY A 76 -10.63 -2.30 0.71
C GLY A 76 -10.31 -0.91 0.17
N CYS A 77 -9.04 -0.62 -0.02
CA CYS A 77 -8.60 0.72 -0.43
C CYS A 77 -9.15 1.16 -1.79
N ILE A 78 -9.34 0.23 -2.74
CA ILE A 78 -9.89 0.59 -4.07
C ILE A 78 -11.38 0.97 -3.98
N ASP A 79 -12.19 0.26 -3.18
CA ASP A 79 -13.58 0.65 -2.94
C ASP A 79 -13.65 2.00 -2.22
N ALA A 80 -12.76 2.22 -1.24
CA ALA A 80 -12.68 3.49 -0.52
C ALA A 80 -12.35 4.66 -1.46
N LEU A 81 -11.37 4.49 -2.35
CA LEU A 81 -11.02 5.46 -3.40
C LEU A 81 -12.20 5.75 -4.33
N ARG A 82 -12.89 4.71 -4.82
CA ARG A 82 -14.06 4.85 -5.70
C ARG A 82 -15.19 5.62 -5.03
N ARG A 83 -15.34 5.47 -3.74
CA ARG A 83 -16.34 6.21 -2.94
C ARG A 83 -15.93 7.63 -2.61
N GLY A 84 -14.70 8.04 -2.92
CA GLY A 84 -14.22 9.41 -2.73
C GLY A 84 -13.22 9.58 -1.57
N ARG A 85 -12.78 8.49 -0.90
CA ARG A 85 -11.71 8.60 0.09
C ARG A 85 -10.42 9.01 -0.61
N GLN A 86 -9.85 10.14 -0.21
CA GLN A 86 -8.55 10.58 -0.69
C GLN A 86 -7.44 9.76 -0.01
N ILE A 87 -6.56 9.15 -0.80
CA ILE A 87 -5.42 8.36 -0.32
C ILE A 87 -4.19 8.81 -1.11
N ASP A 88 -3.37 9.64 -0.51
CA ASP A 88 -2.15 10.19 -1.10
C ASP A 88 -0.99 9.18 -0.97
N ALA A 89 -1.12 8.06 -1.65
CA ALA A 89 -0.16 6.97 -1.67
C ALA A 89 -0.21 6.18 -2.99
N LEU A 90 0.89 5.52 -3.33
CA LEU A 90 0.87 4.41 -4.27
C LEU A 90 0.20 3.22 -3.57
N VAL A 91 -1.04 2.86 -3.97
CA VAL A 91 -1.78 1.79 -3.31
C VAL A 91 -1.63 0.49 -4.09
N ILE A 92 -0.96 -0.48 -3.50
CA ILE A 92 -0.75 -1.82 -4.05
C ILE A 92 -1.81 -2.74 -3.48
N CYS A 93 -2.70 -3.26 -4.33
CA CYS A 93 -3.71 -4.24 -3.96
C CYS A 93 -3.42 -5.57 -4.69
N PRO A 94 -2.61 -6.47 -4.12
CA PRO A 94 -2.38 -7.78 -4.72
C PRO A 94 -3.61 -8.67 -4.58
N GLN A 95 -3.70 -9.71 -5.43
CA GLN A 95 -4.71 -10.75 -5.28
C GLN A 95 -4.05 -12.07 -4.89
N CYS A 96 -4.41 -12.57 -3.71
CA CYS A 96 -4.03 -13.90 -3.30
C CYS A 96 -4.78 -14.93 -4.16
N ASN A 97 -4.03 -15.78 -4.85
CA ASN A 97 -4.60 -16.78 -5.76
C ASN A 97 -5.00 -18.09 -5.05
N THR A 98 -4.86 -18.14 -3.72
CA THR A 98 -5.25 -19.29 -2.89
C THR A 98 -6.02 -18.83 -1.65
N THR A 99 -6.76 -19.73 -1.04
CA THR A 99 -7.41 -19.50 0.26
C THR A 99 -6.52 -19.85 1.45
N GLY A 100 -5.29 -20.33 1.19
CA GLY A 100 -4.30 -20.70 2.22
C GLY A 100 -3.59 -19.52 2.87
N GLY A 101 -3.82 -18.31 2.36
CA GLY A 101 -3.29 -17.09 2.95
C GLY A 101 -2.13 -16.47 2.18
N TRP A 102 -1.64 -15.38 2.71
CA TRP A 102 -0.57 -14.57 2.13
C TRP A 102 0.82 -15.10 2.46
N ASN A 103 1.73 -15.00 1.51
CA ASN A 103 3.15 -15.23 1.67
C ASN A 103 3.89 -13.88 1.67
N ALA A 104 4.65 -13.60 2.72
CA ALA A 104 5.30 -12.30 2.92
C ALA A 104 6.38 -12.01 1.86
N GLU A 105 7.15 -13.01 1.44
CA GLU A 105 8.17 -12.86 0.40
C GLU A 105 7.56 -12.50 -0.95
N ARG A 106 6.47 -13.19 -1.35
CA ARG A 106 5.74 -12.87 -2.57
C ARG A 106 5.14 -11.45 -2.56
N LEU A 107 4.70 -10.97 -1.39
CA LEU A 107 4.24 -9.59 -1.21
C LEU A 107 5.40 -8.61 -1.37
N MET A 108 6.56 -8.89 -0.77
CA MET A 108 7.74 -8.04 -0.89
C MET A 108 8.26 -8.00 -2.35
N HIS A 109 8.17 -9.08 -3.11
CA HIS A 109 8.49 -9.06 -4.54
C HIS A 109 7.62 -8.04 -5.30
N VAL A 110 6.31 -7.96 -4.99
CA VAL A 110 5.42 -6.97 -5.61
C VAL A 110 5.78 -5.55 -5.17
N VAL A 111 6.04 -5.35 -3.88
CA VAL A 111 6.45 -4.04 -3.33
C VAL A 111 7.74 -3.56 -3.99
N ASN A 112 8.78 -4.39 -4.02
CA ASN A 112 10.07 -4.06 -4.64
C ASN A 112 9.92 -3.78 -6.14
N TRP A 113 9.04 -4.52 -6.83
CA TRP A 113 8.76 -4.26 -8.24
C TRP A 113 8.15 -2.87 -8.45
N VAL A 114 7.23 -2.41 -7.58
CA VAL A 114 6.66 -1.06 -7.63
C VAL A 114 7.73 -0.03 -7.26
N MET A 115 8.48 -0.25 -6.18
CA MET A 115 9.55 0.63 -5.73
C MET A 115 10.61 0.88 -6.83
N SER A 116 10.92 -0.15 -7.63
CA SER A 116 11.90 -0.02 -8.71
C SER A 116 11.40 0.77 -9.93
N ARG A 117 10.10 1.11 -9.99
CA ARG A 117 9.45 1.73 -11.17
C ARG A 117 8.72 3.02 -10.87
N TYR A 118 8.40 3.28 -9.63
CA TYR A 118 7.65 4.46 -9.23
C TYR A 118 8.45 5.26 -8.20
N ARG A 119 8.43 6.59 -8.34
CA ARG A 119 8.99 7.50 -7.35
C ARG A 119 8.19 7.32 -6.06
N HIS A 120 8.87 6.97 -4.98
CA HIS A 120 8.27 6.68 -3.68
C HIS A 120 9.17 7.19 -2.55
N ASP A 121 8.59 7.34 -1.38
CA ASP A 121 9.31 7.61 -0.14
C ASP A 121 9.71 6.27 0.49
N PRO A 122 11.01 5.91 0.51
CA PRO A 122 11.48 4.63 1.02
C PRO A 122 11.25 4.47 2.53
N ASP A 123 10.99 5.55 3.22
CA ASP A 123 10.77 5.63 4.67
C ASP A 123 9.29 5.39 5.06
N ARG A 124 8.41 5.19 4.06
CA ARG A 124 6.97 5.19 4.24
C ARG A 124 6.29 4.03 3.51
N LEU A 125 6.63 2.79 3.90
CA LEU A 125 5.91 1.59 3.47
C LEU A 125 4.94 1.15 4.57
N TYR A 126 3.67 1.01 4.22
CA TYR A 126 2.61 0.61 5.14
C TYR A 126 1.91 -0.65 4.68
N CYS A 127 1.33 -1.40 5.64
CA CYS A 127 0.51 -2.56 5.35
C CYS A 127 -0.83 -2.46 6.07
N PHE A 128 -1.94 -2.71 5.34
CA PHE A 128 -3.30 -2.60 5.84
C PHE A 128 -4.15 -3.77 5.35
N GLY A 129 -4.61 -4.64 6.23
CA GLY A 129 -5.31 -5.85 5.83
C GLY A 129 -6.42 -6.31 6.76
N ILE A 130 -7.39 -7.05 6.20
CA ILE A 130 -8.56 -7.58 6.90
C ILE A 130 -8.65 -9.10 6.79
N SER A 131 -9.05 -9.78 7.87
CA SER A 131 -9.31 -11.22 7.90
C SER A 131 -8.07 -12.01 7.45
N MET A 132 -8.12 -12.81 6.38
CA MET A 132 -6.94 -13.40 5.75
C MET A 132 -5.86 -12.34 5.47
N GLY A 133 -6.26 -11.10 5.08
CA GLY A 133 -5.35 -9.96 4.91
C GLY A 133 -4.77 -9.46 6.23
N GLY A 134 -5.51 -9.52 7.34
CA GLY A 134 -5.02 -9.24 8.68
C GLY A 134 -3.91 -10.22 9.09
N TRP A 135 -4.11 -11.51 8.83
CA TRP A 135 -3.05 -12.54 8.98
C TRP A 135 -1.84 -12.24 8.10
N GLY A 136 -2.09 -11.80 6.85
CA GLY A 136 -1.04 -11.39 5.92
C GLY A 136 -0.26 -10.18 6.42
N THR A 137 -0.95 -9.21 7.03
CA THR A 137 -0.34 -8.02 7.60
C THR A 137 0.63 -8.36 8.73
N PHE A 138 0.25 -9.23 9.66
CA PHE A 138 1.16 -9.71 10.71
C PHE A 138 2.38 -10.42 10.12
N LYS A 139 2.16 -11.35 9.17
CA LYS A 139 3.26 -12.07 8.51
C LYS A 139 4.21 -11.12 7.79
N PHE A 140 3.68 -10.12 7.11
CA PHE A 140 4.49 -9.15 6.35
C PHE A 140 5.26 -8.22 7.29
N ALA A 141 4.61 -7.68 8.33
CA ALA A 141 5.26 -6.82 9.31
C ALA A 141 6.35 -7.56 10.10
N ALA A 142 6.10 -8.82 10.49
CA ALA A 142 7.10 -9.63 11.20
C ALA A 142 8.28 -10.05 10.31
N ALA A 143 8.06 -10.26 9.02
CA ALA A 143 9.13 -10.64 8.09
C ALA A 143 10.01 -9.44 7.68
N TYR A 144 9.48 -8.22 7.73
CA TYR A 144 10.17 -7.02 7.25
C TYR A 144 9.99 -5.82 8.20
N PRO A 145 10.36 -5.98 9.50
CA PRO A 145 10.12 -4.94 10.49
C PRO A 145 10.94 -3.68 10.25
N ASP A 146 12.09 -3.82 9.58
CA ASP A 146 12.98 -2.74 9.14
C ASP A 146 12.51 -2.00 7.87
N ARG A 147 11.47 -2.51 7.21
CA ARG A 147 10.92 -1.94 5.98
C ARG A 147 9.52 -1.35 6.17
N VAL A 148 8.75 -1.86 7.12
CA VAL A 148 7.35 -1.45 7.36
C VAL A 148 7.30 -0.33 8.37
N ALA A 149 6.90 0.87 7.93
CA ALA A 149 6.78 2.06 8.79
C ALA A 149 5.64 1.93 9.82
N ALA A 150 4.50 1.39 9.42
CA ALA A 150 3.39 1.04 10.31
C ALA A 150 2.44 0.03 9.64
N ALA A 151 1.64 -0.67 10.45
CA ALA A 151 0.69 -1.66 9.95
C ALA A 151 -0.64 -1.66 10.72
N ILE A 152 -1.76 -1.84 9.99
CA ILE A 152 -3.09 -2.06 10.59
C ILE A 152 -3.57 -3.47 10.23
N ALA A 153 -3.77 -4.32 11.23
CA ALA A 153 -4.29 -5.67 11.08
C ALA A 153 -5.70 -5.78 11.67
N MET A 154 -6.68 -6.11 10.82
CA MET A 154 -8.08 -6.26 11.23
C MET A 154 -8.49 -7.72 11.27
N CYS A 155 -9.12 -8.14 12.37
CA CYS A 155 -9.68 -9.48 12.61
C CYS A 155 -8.80 -10.62 12.07
N GLY A 156 -7.51 -10.53 12.34
CA GLY A 156 -6.50 -11.50 11.95
C GLY A 156 -5.92 -12.26 13.12
N GLY A 157 -4.97 -13.12 12.83
CA GLY A 157 -4.18 -13.86 13.82
C GLY A 157 -2.74 -14.02 13.34
N TYR A 158 -1.88 -14.51 14.25
CA TYR A 158 -0.48 -14.75 13.96
C TYR A 158 0.06 -15.91 14.80
N ASN A 159 0.75 -16.84 14.16
CA ASN A 159 1.29 -18.04 14.81
C ASN A 159 2.83 -18.04 14.92
N GLY A 160 3.50 -16.98 14.42
CA GLY A 160 4.96 -16.84 14.52
C GLY A 160 5.40 -16.16 15.81
N GLU A 161 6.69 -15.91 15.91
CA GLU A 161 7.34 -15.15 16.99
C GLU A 161 6.87 -13.68 16.95
N VAL A 162 6.55 -13.11 18.12
CA VAL A 162 5.96 -11.77 18.21
C VAL A 162 7.00 -10.65 18.37
N GLU A 163 8.24 -11.01 18.67
CA GLU A 163 9.35 -10.06 18.88
C GLU A 163 9.55 -9.12 17.68
N PRO A 164 9.56 -9.62 16.43
CA PRO A 164 9.68 -8.73 15.27
C PRO A 164 8.52 -7.76 15.12
N LEU A 165 7.29 -8.14 15.56
CA LEU A 165 6.14 -7.24 15.55
C LEU A 165 6.31 -6.05 16.49
N GLY A 166 7.09 -6.22 17.56
CA GLY A 166 7.43 -5.16 18.51
C GLY A 166 8.27 -4.04 17.91
N GLU A 167 8.91 -4.27 16.77
CA GLU A 167 9.69 -3.27 16.04
C GLU A 167 8.82 -2.36 15.15
N VAL A 168 7.55 -2.74 14.90
CA VAL A 168 6.65 -2.04 13.98
C VAL A 168 5.55 -1.34 14.76
N PRO A 169 5.25 -0.04 14.54
CA PRO A 169 3.99 0.56 14.94
C PRO A 169 2.83 -0.26 14.38
N LEU A 170 2.12 -0.96 15.26
CA LEU A 170 1.10 -1.94 14.90
C LEU A 170 -0.22 -1.59 15.54
N TRP A 171 -1.27 -1.48 14.72
CA TRP A 171 -2.63 -1.29 15.20
C TRP A 171 -3.50 -2.51 14.90
N ILE A 172 -4.02 -3.14 15.95
CA ILE A 172 -4.91 -4.30 15.85
C ILE A 172 -6.35 -3.84 16.09
N LEU A 173 -7.23 -4.15 15.16
CA LEU A 173 -8.67 -3.88 15.26
C LEU A 173 -9.44 -5.20 15.16
N HIS A 174 -10.35 -5.45 16.10
CA HIS A 174 -11.18 -6.66 16.07
C HIS A 174 -12.56 -6.40 16.66
N GLY A 175 -13.61 -6.89 16.02
CA GLY A 175 -14.98 -6.78 16.50
C GLY A 175 -15.28 -7.82 17.56
N THR A 176 -15.94 -7.41 18.66
CA THR A 176 -16.26 -8.35 19.75
C THR A 176 -17.40 -9.32 19.39
N SER A 177 -18.16 -9.03 18.32
CA SER A 177 -19.22 -9.89 17.79
C SER A 177 -18.80 -10.63 16.52
N ASP A 178 -17.47 -10.73 16.25
CA ASP A 178 -16.95 -11.48 15.12
C ASP A 178 -17.12 -12.99 15.34
N THR A 179 -17.97 -13.60 14.53
CA THR A 179 -18.25 -15.05 14.55
C THR A 179 -17.50 -15.82 13.45
N VAL A 180 -16.78 -15.13 12.57
CA VAL A 180 -16.00 -15.73 11.48
C VAL A 180 -14.55 -15.97 11.90
N THR A 181 -13.95 -14.95 12.54
CA THR A 181 -12.62 -15.05 13.15
C THR A 181 -12.75 -14.69 14.62
N ALA A 182 -12.54 -15.66 15.50
CA ALA A 182 -12.70 -15.44 16.93
C ALA A 182 -11.76 -14.34 17.42
N LEU A 183 -12.24 -13.45 18.30
CA LEU A 183 -11.45 -12.37 18.91
C LEU A 183 -10.16 -12.89 19.54
N SER A 184 -10.18 -14.13 20.04
CA SER A 184 -9.02 -14.78 20.68
C SER A 184 -7.79 -14.88 19.77
N TYR A 185 -7.95 -14.90 18.44
CA TYR A 185 -6.81 -14.87 17.53
C TYR A 185 -6.02 -13.56 17.64
N SER A 186 -6.70 -12.42 17.77
CA SER A 186 -6.04 -11.12 17.93
C SER A 186 -5.63 -10.87 19.39
N SER A 187 -6.45 -11.23 20.37
CA SER A 187 -6.12 -11.00 21.79
C SER A 187 -4.92 -11.81 22.23
N SER A 188 -4.75 -13.04 21.71
CA SER A 188 -3.57 -13.84 22.01
C SER A 188 -2.27 -13.21 21.51
N ILE A 189 -2.30 -12.43 20.42
CA ILE A 189 -1.12 -11.69 19.94
C ILE A 189 -0.77 -10.57 20.92
N VAL A 190 -1.78 -9.81 21.37
CA VAL A 190 -1.61 -8.74 22.36
C VAL A 190 -1.00 -9.30 23.66
N GLU A 191 -1.54 -10.41 24.15
CA GLU A 191 -1.05 -11.10 25.36
C GLU A 191 0.40 -11.59 25.19
N LYS A 192 0.72 -12.23 24.05
CA LYS A 192 2.07 -12.70 23.76
C LYS A 192 3.06 -11.52 23.67
N MET A 193 2.72 -10.42 22.98
CA MET A 193 3.57 -9.23 22.87
C MET A 193 3.78 -8.58 24.25
N ALA A 194 2.75 -8.53 25.08
CA ALA A 194 2.87 -8.02 26.45
C ALA A 194 3.81 -8.92 27.29
N LYS A 195 3.64 -10.25 27.22
CA LYS A 195 4.47 -11.23 27.92
C LYS A 195 5.94 -11.18 27.48
N ALA A 196 6.19 -10.96 26.17
CA ALA A 196 7.52 -10.82 25.62
C ALA A 196 8.14 -9.43 25.89
N GLY A 197 7.39 -8.48 26.46
CA GLY A 197 7.88 -7.12 26.73
C GLY A 197 8.02 -6.24 25.48
N VAL A 198 7.39 -6.61 24.36
CA VAL A 198 7.52 -5.94 23.06
C VAL A 198 6.24 -5.19 22.62
N SER A 199 5.35 -4.83 23.55
CA SER A 199 4.10 -4.13 23.27
C SER A 199 4.21 -2.61 23.21
N GLY A 200 5.40 -2.04 23.27
CA GLY A 200 5.61 -0.58 23.29
C GLY A 200 5.05 0.15 22.07
N ARG A 201 5.13 -0.50 20.90
CA ARG A 201 4.61 0.03 19.62
C ARG A 201 3.26 -0.58 19.20
N LEU A 202 2.55 -1.21 20.14
CA LEU A 202 1.25 -1.81 19.91
C LEU A 202 0.12 -0.85 20.30
N GLN A 203 -0.85 -0.68 19.40
CA GLN A 203 -2.18 -0.13 19.68
C GLN A 203 -3.22 -1.19 19.34
N PHE A 204 -4.28 -1.31 20.11
CA PHE A 204 -5.38 -2.22 19.79
C PHE A 204 -6.72 -1.67 20.26
N ASN A 205 -7.78 -1.99 19.50
CA ASN A 205 -9.16 -1.68 19.86
C ASN A 205 -10.05 -2.92 19.66
N TRP A 206 -10.76 -3.28 20.72
CA TRP A 206 -11.84 -4.26 20.67
C TRP A 206 -13.15 -3.51 20.43
N LEU A 207 -13.68 -3.65 19.21
CA LEU A 207 -14.79 -2.85 18.69
C LEU A 207 -16.11 -3.50 19.11
N THR A 208 -16.70 -3.00 20.19
CA THR A 208 -17.90 -3.57 20.82
C THR A 208 -19.08 -3.65 19.86
N GLY A 209 -19.65 -4.85 19.72
CA GLY A 209 -20.82 -5.13 18.89
C GLY A 209 -20.55 -5.04 17.37
N CYS A 210 -19.30 -4.94 16.93
CA CYS A 210 -18.94 -5.05 15.52
C CYS A 210 -18.72 -6.51 15.14
N ASP A 211 -19.29 -6.93 14.02
CA ASP A 211 -19.09 -8.24 13.41
C ASP A 211 -17.91 -8.24 12.43
N HIS A 212 -17.63 -9.40 11.82
CA HIS A 212 -16.54 -9.56 10.86
C HIS A 212 -16.67 -8.67 9.64
N SER A 213 -17.85 -8.54 9.10
CA SER A 213 -18.10 -7.88 7.81
C SER A 213 -18.04 -6.36 7.92
N ILE A 214 -18.54 -5.80 9.02
CA ILE A 214 -18.57 -4.34 9.22
C ILE A 214 -17.16 -3.76 9.31
N LEU A 215 -16.16 -4.56 9.71
CA LEU A 215 -14.76 -4.12 9.81
C LEU A 215 -14.17 -3.70 8.45
N ALA A 216 -14.72 -4.17 7.33
CA ALA A 216 -14.31 -3.69 6.01
C ALA A 216 -14.55 -2.18 5.83
N ARG A 217 -15.45 -1.59 6.62
CA ARG A 217 -15.71 -0.14 6.59
C ARG A 217 -14.56 0.70 7.17
N VAL A 218 -13.64 0.10 7.92
CA VAL A 218 -12.43 0.80 8.41
C VAL A 218 -11.60 1.35 7.25
N PHE A 219 -11.62 0.70 6.08
CA PHE A 219 -10.98 1.24 4.88
C PHE A 219 -11.59 2.56 4.38
N LEU A 220 -12.80 2.91 4.81
CA LEU A 220 -13.45 4.18 4.49
C LEU A 220 -13.05 5.31 5.45
N LEU A 221 -12.47 4.99 6.61
CA LEU A 221 -12.19 5.95 7.66
C LEU A 221 -10.87 6.69 7.43
N LYS A 222 -10.93 8.01 7.42
CA LYS A 222 -9.73 8.86 7.32
C LYS A 222 -8.72 8.58 8.43
N GLN A 223 -9.22 8.32 9.64
CA GLN A 223 -8.41 8.03 10.83
C GLN A 223 -7.42 6.88 10.61
N ALA A 224 -7.78 5.84 9.83
CA ALA A 224 -6.90 4.73 9.54
C ALA A 224 -5.68 5.17 8.72
N TYR A 225 -5.89 6.02 7.72
CA TYR A 225 -4.80 6.56 6.87
C TYR A 225 -3.99 7.61 7.62
N ASP A 226 -4.63 8.50 8.38
CA ASP A 226 -3.95 9.50 9.21
C ASP A 226 -3.01 8.81 10.20
N TRP A 227 -3.47 7.71 10.82
CA TRP A 227 -2.65 6.94 11.73
C TRP A 227 -1.47 6.28 10.99
N LEU A 228 -1.70 5.58 9.88
CA LEU A 228 -0.61 4.97 9.10
C LEU A 228 0.42 6.01 8.70
N PHE A 229 -0.03 7.11 8.09
CA PHE A 229 0.85 8.12 7.49
C PHE A 229 1.53 9.03 8.52
N SER A 230 1.15 8.97 9.79
CA SER A 230 1.83 9.66 10.88
C SER A 230 3.12 8.98 11.35
N HIS A 231 3.48 7.81 10.82
CA HIS A 231 4.67 7.04 11.18
C HIS A 231 5.68 6.99 10.04
N ARG A 232 6.97 6.99 10.38
CA ARG A 232 8.08 6.84 9.45
C ARG A 232 9.10 5.84 9.99
N LEU A 233 9.87 5.21 9.12
CA LEU A 233 10.98 4.33 9.55
C LEU A 233 12.07 5.11 10.28
N SER A 234 12.32 6.36 9.87
CA SER A 234 13.33 7.25 10.45
C SER A 234 12.90 7.90 11.77
N ASP A 235 11.65 7.73 12.22
CA ASP A 235 11.20 8.28 13.51
C ASP A 235 12.02 7.66 14.65
N GLU A 236 12.58 8.51 15.50
CA GLU A 236 13.32 8.05 16.66
C GLU A 236 12.41 7.22 17.58
N ASN A 237 12.85 5.99 17.88
CA ASN A 237 12.07 5.02 18.67
C ASN A 237 10.70 4.63 18.05
N ARG A 238 10.33 5.12 16.89
CA ARG A 238 9.10 4.81 16.16
C ARG A 238 7.86 4.80 17.08
N PRO A 239 7.49 5.94 17.69
CA PRO A 239 6.40 6.02 18.66
C PRO A 239 5.04 5.80 17.99
N VAL A 240 4.10 5.19 18.72
CA VAL A 240 2.73 5.00 18.23
C VAL A 240 1.89 6.23 18.54
N ASN A 241 1.20 6.74 17.53
CA ASN A 241 0.22 7.82 17.72
C ASN A 241 -1.08 7.27 18.30
N ARG A 242 -1.23 7.33 19.63
CA ARG A 242 -2.41 6.82 20.36
C ARG A 242 -3.56 7.84 20.47
N GLU A 243 -3.39 9.03 19.94
CA GLU A 243 -4.45 10.05 19.92
C GLU A 243 -5.50 9.75 18.85
N ILE A 244 -5.07 9.14 17.74
CA ILE A 244 -5.97 8.69 16.70
C ILE A 244 -6.63 7.37 17.12
N LYS A 245 -7.97 7.38 17.17
CA LYS A 245 -8.79 6.24 17.58
C LYS A 245 -9.86 5.93 16.54
N ILE A 246 -10.31 4.70 16.53
CA ILE A 246 -11.48 4.25 15.77
C ILE A 246 -12.41 3.58 16.76
N GLU A 247 -13.63 4.09 16.85
CA GLU A 247 -14.67 3.60 17.74
C GLU A 247 -15.80 2.92 16.94
N PRO A 248 -16.64 2.09 17.56
CA PRO A 248 -17.73 1.41 16.86
C PRO A 248 -18.69 2.33 16.11
N GLN A 249 -18.95 3.56 16.62
CA GLN A 249 -19.77 4.56 15.96
C GLN A 249 -19.15 5.07 14.67
N ASP A 250 -17.81 5.24 14.61
CA ASP A 250 -17.11 5.67 13.40
C ASP A 250 -17.32 4.65 12.27
N ILE A 251 -17.21 3.37 12.59
CA ILE A 251 -17.42 2.28 11.62
C ILE A 251 -18.87 2.23 11.13
N ARG A 252 -19.84 2.46 12.02
CA ARG A 252 -21.26 2.51 11.63
C ARG A 252 -21.54 3.70 10.72
N ALA A 253 -20.92 4.84 11.00
CA ALA A 253 -21.06 6.08 10.24
C ALA A 253 -20.10 6.19 9.05
N ALA A 254 -19.27 5.18 8.76
CA ALA A 254 -18.13 5.29 7.84
C ALA A 254 -18.49 5.84 6.45
N TYR A 255 -19.65 5.44 5.90
CA TYR A 255 -20.12 5.96 4.61
C TYR A 255 -20.47 7.47 4.64
N MET A 256 -20.83 8.00 5.81
CA MET A 256 -21.15 9.42 5.98
C MET A 256 -19.89 10.28 6.19
N THR A 257 -18.72 9.66 6.37
CA THR A 257 -17.44 10.36 6.52
C THR A 257 -16.78 10.70 5.18
N ILE A 258 -17.37 10.27 4.08
CA ILE A 258 -16.91 10.54 2.72
C ILE A 258 -17.71 11.72 2.20
N GLU A 259 -16.99 12.76 1.77
CA GLU A 259 -17.61 13.95 1.22
C GLU A 259 -18.25 13.64 -0.14
N PRO A 260 -19.54 14.02 -0.36
CA PRO A 260 -20.18 13.86 -1.67
C PRO A 260 -19.43 14.63 -2.76
N GLY A 261 -19.44 14.07 -3.97
CA GLY A 261 -18.79 14.70 -5.13
C GLY A 261 -17.32 14.37 -5.31
N HIS A 262 -16.77 13.53 -4.45
CA HIS A 262 -15.39 13.03 -4.58
C HIS A 262 -15.32 11.58 -5.07
N GLU A 263 -16.46 11.02 -5.49
CA GLU A 263 -16.53 9.67 -6.06
C GLU A 263 -15.70 9.60 -7.33
N GLN A 264 -14.90 8.53 -7.43
CA GLN A 264 -14.01 8.34 -8.56
C GLN A 264 -14.46 7.16 -9.43
N LEU A 265 -14.62 7.40 -10.70
CA LEU A 265 -14.62 6.32 -11.67
C LEU A 265 -13.16 5.86 -11.83
N LEU A 266 -12.82 4.71 -11.29
CA LEU A 266 -11.50 4.11 -11.44
C LEU A 266 -11.61 2.86 -12.32
N PRO A 267 -11.71 3.01 -13.64
CA PRO A 267 -11.67 1.88 -14.55
C PRO A 267 -10.30 1.21 -14.49
N ILE A 268 -10.29 -0.11 -14.53
CA ILE A 268 -9.04 -0.86 -14.49
C ILE A 268 -8.38 -0.83 -15.86
N LYS A 269 -7.23 -0.21 -15.97
CA LYS A 269 -6.38 -0.25 -17.16
C LYS A 269 -5.61 -1.58 -17.21
N ASN A 270 -5.92 -2.41 -18.19
CA ASN A 270 -5.19 -3.63 -18.44
C ASN A 270 -3.93 -3.34 -19.25
N LEU A 271 -2.78 -3.55 -18.65
CA LEU A 271 -1.50 -3.42 -19.34
C LEU A 271 -1.21 -4.73 -20.09
N THR A 272 -1.40 -4.71 -21.41
CA THR A 272 -1.01 -5.83 -22.27
C THR A 272 0.50 -5.77 -22.53
N LYS A 273 1.20 -6.90 -22.36
CA LYS A 273 2.56 -7.04 -22.90
C LYS A 273 2.53 -6.72 -24.40
N LYS A 274 3.31 -5.73 -24.84
CA LYS A 274 3.50 -5.46 -26.26
C LYS A 274 4.03 -6.73 -26.93
N ARG A 275 3.19 -7.43 -27.68
CA ARG A 275 3.67 -8.33 -28.72
C ARG A 275 4.27 -7.42 -29.80
N SER A 276 5.54 -7.64 -30.14
CA SER A 276 6.19 -6.98 -31.25
C SER A 276 5.36 -7.18 -32.54
N GLY A 277 4.79 -6.10 -33.07
CA GLY A 277 4.13 -6.06 -34.35
C GLY A 277 2.61 -5.88 -34.26
N SER A 278 2.12 -4.67 -34.09
CA SER A 278 0.95 -4.06 -34.73
C SER A 278 0.62 -2.73 -34.03
N SER A 279 0.51 -1.68 -34.82
CA SER A 279 0.14 -0.34 -34.38
C SER A 279 -1.37 -0.24 -34.22
N SER A 280 -1.88 -0.10 -33.01
CA SER A 280 -3.16 0.59 -32.72
C SER A 280 -3.32 0.82 -31.23
N GLY A 281 -3.56 2.07 -30.84
CA GLY A 281 -4.16 2.54 -29.60
C GLY A 281 -3.65 1.91 -28.28
N THR A 282 -2.50 2.30 -27.78
CA THR A 282 -1.94 1.81 -26.52
C THR A 282 -2.22 2.82 -25.41
N THR A 283 -3.08 2.47 -24.45
CA THR A 283 -3.04 3.05 -23.10
C THR A 283 -1.82 2.47 -22.40
N THR A 284 -0.72 3.20 -22.42
CA THR A 284 0.46 2.90 -21.58
C THR A 284 0.11 3.28 -20.14
N ALA A 285 0.50 2.42 -19.15
CA ALA A 285 0.78 2.94 -17.81
C ALA A 285 1.61 4.21 -17.97
N PRO A 286 1.51 5.18 -17.06
CA PRO A 286 2.51 6.24 -17.06
C PRO A 286 3.83 5.52 -17.21
N PRO A 287 4.68 5.88 -18.18
CA PRO A 287 5.99 5.26 -18.29
C PRO A 287 6.59 5.35 -16.90
N PRO A 288 7.27 4.31 -16.40
CA PRO A 288 8.13 4.52 -15.27
C PRO A 288 8.86 5.83 -15.58
N PRO A 289 8.90 6.81 -14.66
CA PRO A 289 9.44 8.13 -14.95
C PRO A 289 10.69 7.90 -15.74
N ALA A 290 10.78 8.58 -16.89
CA ALA A 290 11.87 8.39 -17.83
C ALA A 290 13.14 8.41 -16.99
N ASP A 291 13.66 7.23 -16.80
CA ASP A 291 14.80 6.83 -16.01
C ASP A 291 15.48 8.01 -15.32
N GLY A 292 15.08 8.35 -14.09
CA GLY A 292 15.91 9.18 -13.24
C GLY A 292 17.17 8.36 -13.01
N SER A 293 18.06 8.35 -13.99
CA SER A 293 19.37 7.74 -14.05
C SER A 293 19.52 6.52 -13.13
N ALA A 294 19.23 5.32 -13.69
CA ALA A 294 19.64 4.08 -13.05
C ALA A 294 21.11 4.23 -12.64
N VAL A 295 21.37 4.26 -11.34
CA VAL A 295 22.73 4.40 -10.83
C VAL A 295 23.35 3.03 -10.82
N TYR A 296 24.47 2.89 -11.53
CA TYR A 296 25.24 1.66 -11.55
C TYR A 296 26.54 1.83 -10.76
N HIS A 297 26.88 0.83 -10.01
CA HIS A 297 28.17 0.68 -9.37
C HIS A 297 28.97 -0.39 -10.10
N THR A 298 30.23 -0.08 -10.43
CA THR A 298 31.16 -1.09 -10.95
C THR A 298 31.88 -1.72 -9.79
N ILE A 299 31.72 -3.03 -9.61
CA ILE A 299 32.28 -3.79 -8.51
C ILE A 299 33.81 -3.70 -8.51
N VAL A 300 34.36 -3.31 -7.37
CA VAL A 300 35.80 -3.26 -7.11
C VAL A 300 36.16 -4.22 -5.97
N SER A 301 37.45 -4.45 -5.79
CA SER A 301 37.92 -5.34 -4.71
C SER A 301 37.48 -4.83 -3.34
N GLY A 302 36.88 -5.70 -2.54
CA GLY A 302 36.35 -5.39 -1.20
C GLY A 302 34.87 -4.99 -1.19
N ASP A 303 34.21 -4.84 -2.33
CA ASP A 303 32.77 -4.60 -2.36
C ASP A 303 32.00 -5.83 -1.89
N THR A 304 30.99 -5.58 -1.07
CA THR A 304 29.98 -6.56 -0.67
C THR A 304 28.60 -5.97 -0.85
N LEU A 305 27.58 -6.82 -1.06
CA LEU A 305 26.20 -6.36 -1.16
C LEU A 305 25.78 -5.51 0.04
N SER A 306 26.20 -5.88 1.26
CA SER A 306 25.89 -5.13 2.48
C SER A 306 26.59 -3.76 2.53
N ALA A 307 27.83 -3.66 2.05
CA ALA A 307 28.55 -2.38 1.99
C ALA A 307 27.93 -1.46 0.94
N LEU A 308 27.57 -2.00 -0.21
CA LEU A 308 26.90 -1.25 -1.29
C LEU A 308 25.50 -0.81 -0.89
N ALA A 309 24.73 -1.66 -0.21
CA ALA A 309 23.42 -1.30 0.33
C ALA A 309 23.50 -0.07 1.25
N ARG A 310 24.44 -0.08 2.20
CA ARG A 310 24.69 1.09 3.09
C ARG A 310 25.14 2.32 2.31
N LYS A 311 26.08 2.16 1.36
CA LYS A 311 26.62 3.26 0.57
C LYS A 311 25.56 3.99 -0.26
N TYR A 312 24.60 3.26 -0.79
CA TYR A 312 23.57 3.79 -1.69
C TYR A 312 22.19 3.97 -1.04
N GLY A 313 22.08 3.75 0.26
CA GLY A 313 20.84 3.92 1.02
C GLY A 313 19.73 2.95 0.58
N THR A 314 20.10 1.72 0.27
CA THR A 314 19.19 0.64 -0.18
C THR A 314 19.42 -0.61 0.67
N SER A 315 18.62 -1.66 0.49
CA SER A 315 18.83 -2.94 1.17
C SER A 315 19.59 -3.94 0.29
N VAL A 316 20.19 -4.96 0.91
CA VAL A 316 20.81 -6.09 0.18
C VAL A 316 19.78 -6.78 -0.71
N GLN A 317 18.57 -6.96 -0.20
CA GLN A 317 17.46 -7.56 -0.94
C GLN A 317 17.08 -6.75 -2.19
N ASP A 318 17.04 -5.41 -2.08
CA ASP A 318 16.78 -4.55 -3.23
C ASP A 318 17.88 -4.63 -4.27
N LEU A 319 19.15 -4.66 -3.84
CA LEU A 319 20.27 -4.86 -4.75
C LEU A 319 20.16 -6.21 -5.48
N CYS A 320 19.83 -7.27 -4.75
CA CYS A 320 19.62 -8.59 -5.32
C CYS A 320 18.45 -8.58 -6.34
N TYR A 321 17.34 -7.95 -5.96
CA TYR A 321 16.17 -7.83 -6.82
C TYR A 321 16.43 -7.02 -8.10
N LEU A 322 17.07 -5.85 -7.97
CA LEU A 322 17.41 -4.96 -9.11
C LEU A 322 18.31 -5.64 -10.15
N ASN A 323 19.10 -6.61 -9.71
CA ASN A 323 20.11 -7.27 -10.55
C ASN A 323 19.78 -8.74 -10.87
N GLY A 324 18.70 -9.29 -10.33
CA GLY A 324 18.31 -10.70 -10.54
C GLY A 324 19.30 -11.69 -9.95
N ILE A 325 19.96 -11.34 -8.83
CA ILE A 325 20.93 -12.15 -8.11
C ILE A 325 20.40 -12.53 -6.73
N SER A 326 21.06 -13.51 -6.07
CA SER A 326 20.77 -13.88 -4.68
C SER A 326 21.79 -13.23 -3.72
N GLU A 327 21.47 -13.23 -2.42
CA GLU A 327 22.38 -12.70 -1.38
C GLU A 327 23.72 -13.46 -1.32
N ASP A 328 23.73 -14.73 -1.73
CA ASP A 328 24.92 -15.58 -1.78
C ASP A 328 25.70 -15.43 -3.10
N THR A 329 25.26 -14.55 -4.00
CA THR A 329 25.93 -14.35 -5.30
C THR A 329 27.30 -13.71 -5.10
N LEU A 330 28.34 -14.38 -5.59
CA LEU A 330 29.69 -13.81 -5.64
C LEU A 330 29.75 -12.68 -6.67
N LEU A 331 30.01 -11.47 -6.20
CA LEU A 331 30.20 -10.30 -7.06
C LEU A 331 31.52 -10.42 -7.82
N GLN A 332 31.49 -10.20 -9.13
CA GLN A 332 32.70 -10.25 -9.99
C GLN A 332 33.30 -8.88 -10.14
N LEU A 333 34.63 -8.76 -10.09
CA LEU A 333 35.33 -7.52 -10.37
C LEU A 333 34.96 -6.98 -11.76
N GLY A 334 34.65 -5.70 -11.84
CA GLY A 334 34.20 -5.06 -13.07
C GLY A 334 32.71 -5.27 -13.44
N GLN A 335 31.98 -6.12 -12.69
CA GLN A 335 30.53 -6.28 -12.87
C GLN A 335 29.84 -4.95 -12.59
N LYS A 336 28.88 -4.58 -13.45
CA LYS A 336 28.00 -3.43 -13.20
C LYS A 336 26.77 -3.89 -12.43
N LEU A 337 26.62 -3.38 -11.23
CA LEU A 337 25.47 -3.63 -10.36
C LEU A 337 24.60 -2.39 -10.34
N ARG A 338 23.32 -2.54 -10.65
CA ARG A 338 22.35 -1.47 -10.48
C ARG A 338 22.10 -1.26 -9.00
N VAL A 339 22.28 -0.02 -8.52
CA VAL A 339 22.20 0.31 -7.08
C VAL A 339 21.07 1.27 -6.75
N ARG A 340 20.39 1.74 -7.81
CA ARG A 340 19.21 2.61 -7.67
C ARG A 340 18.35 2.53 -8.92
#